data_b5191f1f072f5a894768d200b4952b08
#
_entry.id   b5191f1f072f5a894768d200b4952b08
#
_cell.length_a   1.000
_cell.length_b   1.000
_cell.length_c   1.000
_cell.angle_alpha   90.00
_cell.angle_beta   90.00
_cell.angle_gamma   90.00
#
_symmetry.space_group_name_H-M   'P 1'
#
loop_
_entity.id
_entity.type
_entity.pdbx_description
1 polymer ?
#
loop_
_entity_poly.entity_id
_entity_poly.type
_entity_poly.pdbx_seq_one_letter_code
_entity_poly.pdbx_strand_id
1 'polypeptide(L)'
;AIIEEGVLEELYVERTSQENLVGNIYKGRVVNIEPSIQAAFVDFGVGRNGFLHISDIEPQYYRQGGLDPDKAFELTDPAKAPSEGSNNGGRPSDRRRKPRIGDRPRIKPPIQDVLKRGDELLVQVIKEGFGTKGPTLSTYISIPGRYLVLMPPLGRVGVSKKIDNEKERRVLRGIMNALKPPKGVGFVVRTAGTERTKSEMARDMAYLLRLWKSIVKRMR
;
A
#
# COMPACT_ATOMS: atom_id res chain seq x y z
N ALA A 1 13.34 17.14 -20.21
CA ALA A 1 13.89 18.41 -19.76
C ALA A 1 12.76 19.42 -19.61
N ILE A 2 12.76 20.21 -18.55
CA ILE A 2 11.88 21.36 -18.38
C ILE A 2 12.77 22.59 -18.60
N ILE A 3 12.34 23.44 -19.53
CA ILE A 3 13.04 24.67 -19.89
C ILE A 3 12.08 25.85 -19.67
N GLU A 4 12.47 26.81 -18.84
CA GLU A 4 11.73 28.04 -18.57
C GLU A 4 12.62 29.23 -18.99
N GLU A 5 12.08 30.13 -19.78
CA GLU A 5 12.80 31.32 -20.30
C GLU A 5 14.18 31.04 -20.95
N GLY A 6 14.35 29.84 -21.55
CA GLY A 6 15.61 29.42 -22.15
C GLY A 6 16.64 28.85 -21.16
N VAL A 7 16.29 28.76 -19.89
CA VAL A 7 17.12 28.13 -18.83
C VAL A 7 16.61 26.73 -18.57
N LEU A 8 17.53 25.77 -18.46
CA LEU A 8 17.21 24.40 -18.09
C LEU A 8 16.92 24.31 -16.58
N GLU A 9 15.66 24.16 -16.19
CA GLU A 9 15.24 24.05 -14.80
C GLU A 9 15.40 22.63 -14.29
N GLU A 10 14.97 21.63 -15.09
CA GLU A 10 15.05 20.22 -14.69
C GLU A 10 15.42 19.31 -15.85
N LEU A 11 16.35 18.41 -15.62
CA LEU A 11 16.75 17.37 -16.57
C LEU A 11 16.47 15.98 -16.01
N TYR A 12 15.54 15.25 -16.62
CA TYR A 12 15.32 13.84 -16.37
C TYR A 12 16.03 13.02 -17.44
N VAL A 13 16.95 12.16 -17.04
CA VAL A 13 17.62 11.22 -17.94
C VAL A 13 17.14 9.82 -17.61
N GLU A 14 16.41 9.22 -18.51
CA GLU A 14 15.99 7.82 -18.44
C GLU A 14 16.85 7.01 -19.41
N ARG A 15 17.48 5.95 -18.91
CA ARG A 15 18.24 5.02 -19.74
C ARG A 15 17.29 3.91 -20.20
N THR A 16 17.03 3.82 -21.48
CA THR A 16 16.24 2.74 -22.09
C THR A 16 16.83 1.34 -21.90
N SER A 17 18.09 1.25 -21.49
CA SER A 17 18.79 -0.02 -21.20
C SER A 17 18.59 -0.55 -19.77
N GLN A 18 17.97 0.20 -18.87
CA GLN A 18 17.64 -0.23 -17.53
C GLN A 18 16.12 -0.18 -17.34
N GLU A 19 15.53 -1.37 -17.14
CA GLU A 19 14.11 -1.45 -16.74
C GLU A 19 13.95 -0.76 -15.37
N ASN A 20 13.16 0.29 -15.33
CA ASN A 20 12.79 0.93 -14.09
C ASN A 20 11.81 0.01 -13.32
N LEU A 21 12.29 -0.57 -12.23
CA LEU A 21 11.49 -1.50 -11.41
C LEU A 21 10.62 -0.79 -10.38
N VAL A 22 10.89 0.49 -10.09
CA VAL A 22 10.18 1.24 -9.04
C VAL A 22 8.68 1.33 -9.34
N GLY A 23 7.87 1.00 -8.34
CA GLY A 23 6.41 0.96 -8.46
C GLY A 23 5.86 -0.36 -8.98
N ASN A 24 6.66 -1.23 -9.59
CA ASN A 24 6.22 -2.53 -10.04
C ASN A 24 5.88 -3.44 -8.84
N ILE A 25 4.90 -4.32 -9.05
CA ILE A 25 4.41 -5.26 -8.04
C ILE A 25 4.72 -6.68 -8.51
N TYR A 26 5.30 -7.46 -7.61
CA TYR A 26 5.74 -8.82 -7.88
C TYR A 26 5.23 -9.79 -6.83
N LYS A 27 5.08 -11.05 -7.20
CA LYS A 27 5.01 -12.16 -6.26
C LYS A 27 6.45 -12.60 -5.97
N GLY A 28 6.88 -12.42 -4.73
CA GLY A 28 8.22 -12.77 -4.28
C GLY A 28 8.21 -13.92 -3.29
N ARG A 29 9.35 -14.58 -3.14
CA ARG A 29 9.58 -15.66 -2.17
C ARG A 29 10.73 -15.28 -1.24
N VAL A 30 10.52 -15.43 0.07
CA VAL A 30 11.57 -15.21 1.09
C VAL A 30 12.66 -16.26 0.95
N VAL A 31 13.89 -15.81 0.65
CA VAL A 31 15.05 -16.70 0.47
C VAL A 31 15.97 -16.70 1.70
N ASN A 32 16.02 -15.58 2.43
CA ASN A 32 16.80 -15.47 3.67
C ASN A 32 16.16 -14.47 4.63
N ILE A 33 16.42 -14.67 5.93
CA ILE A 33 16.00 -13.74 6.99
C ILE A 33 17.24 -13.39 7.81
N GLU A 34 17.41 -12.09 8.06
CA GLU A 34 18.52 -11.55 8.84
C GLU A 34 18.00 -10.83 10.09
N PRO A 35 17.93 -11.53 11.23
CA PRO A 35 17.38 -10.98 12.46
C PRO A 35 18.15 -9.78 13.01
N SER A 36 19.46 -9.71 12.75
CA SER A 36 20.33 -8.64 13.26
C SER A 36 19.92 -7.26 12.75
N ILE A 37 19.41 -7.20 11.52
CA ILE A 37 18.94 -5.97 10.87
C ILE A 37 17.43 -5.97 10.68
N GLN A 38 16.71 -6.93 11.24
CA GLN A 38 15.25 -7.08 11.14
C GLN A 38 14.74 -7.02 9.70
N ALA A 39 15.40 -7.72 8.78
CA ALA A 39 15.09 -7.71 7.36
C ALA A 39 15.02 -9.13 6.77
N ALA A 40 14.31 -9.26 5.67
CA ALA A 40 14.28 -10.44 4.83
C ALA A 40 14.81 -10.10 3.42
N PHE A 41 15.40 -11.09 2.79
CA PHE A 41 15.76 -11.04 1.38
C PHE A 41 14.75 -11.86 0.59
N VAL A 42 14.22 -11.25 -0.46
CA VAL A 42 13.11 -11.78 -1.25
C VAL A 42 13.55 -11.91 -2.70
N ASP A 43 13.45 -13.12 -3.23
CA ASP A 43 13.56 -13.36 -4.67
C ASP A 43 12.20 -13.03 -5.32
N PHE A 44 12.21 -12.14 -6.28
CA PHE A 44 11.01 -11.69 -7.02
C PHE A 44 11.21 -11.79 -8.55
N GLY A 45 12.20 -12.59 -9.00
CA GLY A 45 12.36 -12.99 -10.40
C GLY A 45 13.18 -12.04 -11.27
N VAL A 46 13.87 -11.04 -10.71
CA VAL A 46 14.68 -10.07 -11.49
C VAL A 46 16.20 -10.25 -11.32
N GLY A 47 16.65 -11.45 -10.91
CA GLY A 47 18.06 -11.81 -10.81
C GLY A 47 18.78 -11.27 -9.57
N ARG A 48 18.20 -10.38 -8.79
CA ARG A 48 18.73 -9.87 -7.52
C ARG A 48 17.67 -9.95 -6.43
N ASN A 49 18.05 -10.40 -5.24
CA ASN A 49 17.13 -10.42 -4.11
C ASN A 49 16.82 -9.00 -3.64
N GLY A 50 15.55 -8.72 -3.39
CA GLY A 50 15.11 -7.45 -2.81
C GLY A 50 15.23 -7.46 -1.29
N PHE A 51 15.46 -6.28 -0.73
CA PHE A 51 15.55 -6.03 0.70
C PHE A 51 14.18 -5.62 1.26
N LEU A 52 13.66 -6.36 2.23
CA LEU A 52 12.39 -6.12 2.88
C LEU A 52 12.58 -6.00 4.39
N HIS A 53 12.49 -4.78 4.91
CA HIS A 53 12.61 -4.52 6.35
C HIS A 53 11.27 -4.77 7.06
N ILE A 54 11.30 -5.19 8.34
CA ILE A 54 10.10 -5.43 9.16
C ILE A 54 9.13 -4.23 9.20
N SER A 55 9.62 -2.98 9.01
CA SER A 55 8.77 -1.79 8.93
C SER A 55 7.90 -1.73 7.71
N ASP A 56 8.27 -2.44 6.67
CA ASP A 56 7.63 -2.45 5.37
C ASP A 56 6.81 -3.72 5.14
N ILE A 57 6.62 -4.53 6.22
CA ILE A 57 5.75 -5.70 6.21
C ILE A 57 4.42 -5.33 6.88
N GLU A 58 3.33 -5.63 6.18
CA GLU A 58 1.97 -5.41 6.69
C GLU A 58 1.61 -6.40 7.80
N PRO A 59 0.82 -5.95 8.79
CA PRO A 59 0.38 -6.79 9.90
C PRO A 59 -0.39 -8.06 9.48
N GLN A 60 -1.00 -8.07 8.30
CA GLN A 60 -1.69 -9.26 7.79
C GLN A 60 -0.76 -10.46 7.63
N TYR A 61 0.51 -10.22 7.32
CA TYR A 61 1.52 -11.28 7.20
C TYR A 61 2.03 -11.80 8.55
N TYR A 62 1.80 -11.08 9.66
CA TYR A 62 2.35 -11.42 10.98
C TYR A 62 1.81 -12.73 11.58
N ARG A 63 0.76 -13.31 11.03
CA ARG A 63 0.12 -14.50 11.60
C ARG A 63 -0.02 -15.67 10.62
N GLN A 64 0.42 -15.54 9.38
CA GLN A 64 -0.03 -16.45 8.32
C GLN A 64 1.08 -17.15 7.54
N GLY A 65 2.34 -16.79 7.73
CA GLY A 65 3.44 -17.47 7.04
C GLY A 65 3.35 -17.42 5.51
N GLY A 66 2.79 -16.36 4.92
CA GLY A 66 2.74 -16.21 3.49
C GLY A 66 1.53 -15.47 2.91
N LEU A 67 1.48 -15.42 1.59
CA LEU A 67 0.40 -14.83 0.82
C LEU A 67 -0.82 -15.76 0.80
N ASP A 68 -1.93 -15.30 1.37
CA ASP A 68 -3.24 -15.91 1.18
C ASP A 68 -4.04 -15.12 0.14
N PRO A 69 -4.16 -15.62 -1.11
CA PRO A 69 -4.85 -14.91 -2.18
C PRO A 69 -6.33 -14.66 -1.86
N ASP A 70 -6.98 -15.55 -1.12
CA ASP A 70 -8.39 -15.43 -0.79
C ASP A 70 -8.64 -14.33 0.24
N LYS A 71 -7.72 -14.13 1.18
CA LYS A 71 -7.79 -13.00 2.12
C LYS A 71 -7.48 -11.66 1.48
N ALA A 72 -6.58 -11.62 0.51
CA ALA A 72 -6.35 -10.42 -0.30
C ALA A 72 -7.61 -10.04 -1.09
N PHE A 73 -8.43 -11.02 -1.47
CA PHE A 73 -9.70 -10.82 -2.17
C PHE A 73 -10.86 -10.46 -1.22
N GLU A 74 -10.92 -11.04 -0.02
CA GLU A 74 -11.94 -10.71 0.99
C GLU A 74 -11.93 -9.24 1.39
N LEU A 75 -10.76 -8.59 1.39
CA LEU A 75 -10.62 -7.15 1.63
C LEU A 75 -11.23 -6.29 0.52
N THR A 76 -11.47 -6.85 -0.65
CA THR A 76 -12.03 -6.13 -1.82
C THR A 76 -13.48 -6.49 -2.12
N ASP A 77 -14.03 -7.53 -1.49
CA ASP A 77 -15.42 -7.94 -1.68
C ASP A 77 -16.34 -7.24 -0.65
N PRO A 78 -17.19 -6.28 -1.08
CA PRO A 78 -18.08 -5.57 -0.16
C PRO A 78 -19.13 -6.49 0.51
N ALA A 79 -19.37 -7.69 -0.03
CA ALA A 79 -20.31 -8.65 0.53
C ALA A 79 -19.73 -9.46 1.70
N LYS A 80 -18.40 -9.53 1.82
CA LYS A 80 -17.68 -10.30 2.86
C LYS A 80 -17.00 -9.44 3.92
N ALA A 81 -17.22 -8.11 3.90
CA ALA A 81 -16.70 -7.24 4.94
C ALA A 81 -17.29 -7.67 6.30
N PRO A 82 -16.45 -7.82 7.37
CA PRO A 82 -16.96 -8.19 8.68
C PRO A 82 -18.05 -7.22 9.09
N SER A 83 -19.26 -7.71 9.32
CA SER A 83 -20.35 -6.94 9.89
C SER A 83 -19.93 -6.49 11.28
N GLU A 84 -19.99 -5.18 11.54
CA GLU A 84 -19.90 -4.67 12.90
C GLU A 84 -21.07 -5.25 13.70
N GLY A 85 -20.82 -6.36 14.38
CA GLY A 85 -21.76 -7.04 15.22
C GLY A 85 -21.97 -6.30 16.52
N SER A 86 -23.21 -5.91 16.74
CA SER A 86 -23.93 -5.81 18.01
C SER A 86 -23.31 -4.95 19.12
N ASN A 87 -23.94 -3.80 19.30
CA ASN A 87 -23.97 -3.08 20.57
C ASN A 87 -24.50 -4.00 21.68
N ASN A 88 -23.66 -4.36 22.64
CA ASN A 88 -24.11 -4.73 23.97
C ASN A 88 -23.39 -3.85 24.99
N GLY A 89 -24.23 -3.14 25.76
CA GLY A 89 -23.84 -2.17 26.76
C GLY A 89 -23.01 -2.81 27.90
N GLY A 90 -21.80 -2.34 28.09
CA GLY A 90 -20.93 -2.64 29.20
C GLY A 90 -20.03 -1.45 29.51
N ARG A 91 -19.91 -1.10 30.77
CA ARG A 91 -19.27 0.06 31.40
C ARG A 91 -17.87 0.40 30.92
N PRO A 92 -17.42 1.67 30.98
CA PRO A 92 -16.12 2.11 30.45
C PRO A 92 -15.02 1.75 31.45
N SER A 93 -14.30 0.68 31.20
CA SER A 93 -13.02 0.39 31.81
C SER A 93 -12.07 -0.12 30.73
N ASP A 94 -11.01 0.67 30.51
CA ASP A 94 -9.76 0.26 29.82
C ASP A 94 -9.92 -0.38 28.43
N ARG A 95 -10.54 0.36 27.52
CA ARG A 95 -10.63 -0.04 26.11
C ARG A 95 -9.25 0.12 25.44
N ARG A 96 -8.40 -0.89 25.55
CA ARG A 96 -7.33 -1.09 24.55
C ARG A 96 -7.99 -1.11 23.18
N ARG A 97 -7.85 -0.03 22.41
CA ARG A 97 -8.38 0.07 21.04
C ARG A 97 -7.85 -1.14 20.26
N LYS A 98 -8.76 -2.00 19.78
CA LYS A 98 -8.39 -3.05 18.83
C LYS A 98 -7.70 -2.37 17.64
N PRO A 99 -6.52 -2.85 17.20
CA PRO A 99 -5.85 -2.26 16.06
C PRO A 99 -6.77 -2.32 14.84
N ARG A 100 -6.97 -1.18 14.19
CA ARG A 100 -7.74 -1.08 12.95
C ARG A 100 -6.88 -1.62 11.81
N ILE A 101 -7.51 -2.24 10.82
CA ILE A 101 -6.85 -2.62 9.57
C ILE A 101 -6.13 -1.38 9.02
N GLY A 102 -4.82 -1.51 8.76
CA GLY A 102 -3.96 -0.43 8.31
C GLY A 102 -3.28 0.41 9.39
N ASP A 103 -3.52 0.17 10.68
CA ASP A 103 -2.72 0.78 11.74
C ASP A 103 -1.40 0.04 11.87
N ARG A 104 -0.29 0.77 11.77
CA ARG A 104 1.04 0.21 12.03
C ARG A 104 1.13 -0.07 13.54
N PRO A 105 1.39 -1.32 13.98
CA PRO A 105 1.58 -1.60 15.40
C PRO A 105 2.78 -0.80 15.93
N ARG A 106 2.63 -0.22 17.13
CA ARG A 106 3.72 0.52 17.80
C ARG A 106 4.90 -0.38 18.13
N ILE A 107 4.62 -1.62 18.51
CA ILE A 107 5.63 -2.66 18.77
C ILE A 107 5.47 -3.69 17.67
N LYS A 108 6.52 -3.92 16.90
CA LYS A 108 6.55 -4.93 15.86
C LYS A 108 7.19 -6.19 16.43
N PRO A 109 6.64 -7.37 16.13
CA PRO A 109 7.30 -8.61 16.45
C PRO A 109 8.62 -8.73 15.68
N PRO A 110 9.60 -9.48 16.19
CA PRO A 110 10.82 -9.78 15.45
C PRO A 110 10.52 -10.43 14.11
N ILE A 111 11.34 -10.15 13.10
CA ILE A 111 11.05 -10.58 11.71
C ILE A 111 10.97 -12.11 11.58
N GLN A 112 11.76 -12.85 12.36
CA GLN A 112 11.75 -14.31 12.40
C GLN A 112 10.44 -14.91 12.93
N ASP A 113 9.66 -14.13 13.68
CA ASP A 113 8.33 -14.53 14.17
C ASP A 113 7.23 -14.21 13.15
N VAL A 114 7.55 -13.37 12.16
CA VAL A 114 6.63 -12.89 11.13
C VAL A 114 6.75 -13.68 9.85
N LEU A 115 7.97 -13.90 9.39
CA LEU A 115 8.28 -14.54 8.11
C LEU A 115 9.17 -15.77 8.32
N LYS A 116 9.02 -16.73 7.40
CA LYS A 116 9.88 -17.91 7.28
C LYS A 116 10.47 -17.98 5.88
N ARG A 117 11.62 -18.65 5.76
CA ARG A 117 12.20 -18.96 4.45
C ARG A 117 11.20 -19.80 3.64
N GLY A 118 10.95 -19.41 2.39
CA GLY A 118 9.99 -20.06 1.51
C GLY A 118 8.63 -19.36 1.46
N ASP A 119 8.32 -18.44 2.41
CA ASP A 119 7.06 -17.70 2.38
C ASP A 119 6.92 -16.88 1.10
N GLU A 120 5.72 -16.87 0.55
CA GLU A 120 5.37 -16.08 -0.63
C GLU A 120 4.70 -14.77 -0.21
N LEU A 121 5.14 -13.68 -0.82
CA LEU A 121 4.71 -12.32 -0.50
C LEU A 121 4.36 -11.56 -1.77
N LEU A 122 3.35 -10.68 -1.69
CA LEU A 122 3.17 -9.64 -2.68
C LEU A 122 4.01 -8.44 -2.27
N VAL A 123 4.93 -8.04 -3.14
CA VAL A 123 5.88 -6.95 -2.87
C VAL A 123 5.86 -5.91 -3.96
N GLN A 124 6.05 -4.66 -3.57
CA GLN A 124 6.24 -3.54 -4.47
C GLN A 124 7.65 -2.99 -4.32
N VAL A 125 8.30 -2.70 -5.44
CA VAL A 125 9.62 -2.05 -5.43
C VAL A 125 9.43 -0.57 -5.08
N ILE A 126 10.08 -0.12 -4.02
CA ILE A 126 10.00 1.27 -3.52
C ILE A 126 11.19 2.09 -3.99
N LYS A 127 12.36 1.47 -4.04
CA LYS A 127 13.61 2.09 -4.49
C LYS A 127 14.43 1.06 -5.24
N GLU A 128 15.11 1.51 -6.27
CA GLU A 128 16.10 0.69 -6.96
C GLU A 128 17.29 0.37 -6.05
N GLY A 129 17.92 -0.76 -6.33
CA GLY A 129 19.19 -1.10 -5.71
C GLY A 129 20.33 -0.27 -6.27
N PHE A 130 21.36 -0.08 -5.48
CA PHE A 130 22.59 0.58 -5.90
C PHE A 130 23.80 -0.36 -5.82
N GLY A 131 24.57 -0.43 -6.88
CA GLY A 131 25.73 -1.33 -6.96
C GLY A 131 25.34 -2.79 -6.82
N THR A 132 25.89 -3.47 -5.84
CA THR A 132 25.57 -4.89 -5.52
C THR A 132 24.32 -5.08 -4.66
N LYS A 133 23.78 -3.99 -4.09
CA LYS A 133 22.58 -4.06 -3.24
C LYS A 133 21.33 -4.20 -4.09
N GLY A 134 20.46 -5.13 -3.69
CA GLY A 134 19.15 -5.29 -4.31
C GLY A 134 18.18 -4.13 -4.01
N PRO A 135 17.07 -4.04 -4.75
CA PRO A 135 16.07 -2.99 -4.53
C PRO A 135 15.38 -3.13 -3.17
N THR A 136 14.85 -2.01 -2.68
CA THR A 136 14.04 -2.00 -1.46
C THR A 136 12.60 -2.33 -1.81
N LEU A 137 12.04 -3.26 -1.07
CA LEU A 137 10.68 -3.77 -1.22
C LEU A 137 9.78 -3.33 -0.06
N SER A 138 8.47 -3.33 -0.32
CA SER A 138 7.44 -3.18 0.70
C SER A 138 6.24 -4.05 0.36
N THR A 139 5.58 -4.59 1.36
CA THR A 139 4.27 -5.24 1.18
C THR A 139 3.12 -4.23 1.22
N TYR A 140 3.38 -2.99 1.64
CA TYR A 140 2.40 -1.90 1.58
C TYR A 140 2.21 -1.42 0.14
N ILE A 141 1.36 -2.14 -0.59
CA ILE A 141 1.07 -1.80 -1.99
C ILE A 141 0.40 -0.44 -2.07
N SER A 142 0.90 0.39 -2.98
CA SER A 142 0.33 1.70 -3.30
C SER A 142 0.23 1.89 -4.81
N ILE A 143 -0.96 2.12 -5.31
CA ILE A 143 -1.22 2.27 -6.75
C ILE A 143 -1.69 3.71 -7.00
N PRO A 144 -0.84 4.57 -7.58
CA PRO A 144 -1.21 5.95 -7.86
C PRO A 144 -2.15 6.05 -9.05
N GLY A 145 -3.29 6.68 -8.82
CA GLY A 145 -4.16 7.22 -9.86
C GLY A 145 -3.86 8.69 -10.14
N ARG A 146 -4.74 9.34 -10.87
CA ARG A 146 -4.62 10.76 -11.19
C ARG A 146 -4.84 11.64 -9.95
N TYR A 147 -5.91 11.41 -9.21
CA TYR A 147 -6.34 12.20 -8.05
C TYR A 147 -6.28 11.41 -6.74
N LEU A 148 -6.30 10.11 -6.82
CA LEU A 148 -6.31 9.19 -5.69
C LEU A 148 -5.08 8.27 -5.72
N VAL A 149 -4.71 7.75 -4.56
CA VAL A 149 -3.82 6.59 -4.43
C VAL A 149 -4.62 5.48 -3.78
N LEU A 150 -4.66 4.32 -4.42
CA LEU A 150 -5.22 3.12 -3.83
C LEU A 150 -4.16 2.46 -2.95
N MET A 151 -4.52 2.19 -1.71
CA MET A 151 -3.69 1.48 -0.72
C MET A 151 -4.53 0.38 -0.07
N PRO A 152 -4.59 -0.82 -0.68
CA PRO A 152 -5.49 -1.88 -0.23
C PRO A 152 -5.44 -2.15 1.28
N PRO A 153 -4.24 -2.21 1.90
CA PRO A 153 -4.16 -2.54 3.33
C PRO A 153 -4.55 -1.40 4.27
N LEU A 154 -4.71 -0.19 3.77
CA LEU A 154 -4.98 0.96 4.65
C LEU A 154 -6.39 0.92 5.27
N GLY A 155 -7.37 0.33 4.57
CA GLY A 155 -8.75 0.15 5.05
C GLY A 155 -9.51 1.44 5.39
N ARG A 156 -8.95 2.61 5.08
CA ARG A 156 -9.51 3.93 5.42
C ARG A 156 -9.23 4.98 4.35
N VAL A 157 -10.03 6.03 4.35
CA VAL A 157 -9.80 7.21 3.51
C VAL A 157 -8.85 8.17 4.22
N GLY A 158 -7.82 8.60 3.49
CA GLY A 158 -6.89 9.65 3.91
C GLY A 158 -6.90 10.83 2.94
N VAL A 159 -6.32 11.94 3.38
CA VAL A 159 -6.01 13.09 2.54
C VAL A 159 -4.52 13.38 2.67
N SER A 160 -3.86 13.69 1.57
CA SER A 160 -2.42 13.98 1.54
C SER A 160 -2.03 14.99 2.63
N LYS A 161 -0.93 14.73 3.31
CA LYS A 161 -0.39 15.67 4.32
C LYS A 161 0.10 16.98 3.71
N LYS A 162 0.38 16.99 2.40
CA LYS A 162 0.78 18.20 1.66
C LYS A 162 -0.36 19.19 1.43
N ILE A 163 -1.60 18.82 1.74
CA ILE A 163 -2.75 19.73 1.73
C ILE A 163 -2.90 20.28 3.14
N ASP A 164 -2.41 21.49 3.38
CA ASP A 164 -2.35 22.07 4.73
C ASP A 164 -3.68 22.69 5.14
N ASN A 165 -4.53 23.11 4.19
CA ASN A 165 -5.81 23.76 4.46
C ASN A 165 -6.83 22.77 5.04
N GLU A 166 -7.17 22.94 6.32
CA GLU A 166 -8.12 22.06 7.01
C GLU A 166 -9.55 22.14 6.44
N LYS A 167 -9.97 23.27 5.87
CA LYS A 167 -11.28 23.37 5.21
C LYS A 167 -11.31 22.49 3.97
N GLU A 168 -10.29 22.56 3.13
CA GLU A 168 -10.16 21.70 1.95
C GLU A 168 -10.11 20.24 2.33
N ARG A 169 -9.34 19.88 3.36
CA ARG A 169 -9.25 18.50 3.89
C ARG A 169 -10.62 17.96 4.30
N ARG A 170 -11.46 18.79 4.93
CA ARG A 170 -12.83 18.40 5.31
C ARG A 170 -13.72 18.18 4.10
N VAL A 171 -13.65 19.08 3.10
CA VAL A 171 -14.39 18.95 1.84
C VAL A 171 -14.00 17.66 1.12
N LEU A 172 -12.71 17.39 0.96
CA LEU A 172 -12.20 16.19 0.30
C LEU A 172 -12.62 14.90 1.02
N ARG A 173 -12.57 14.88 2.35
CA ARG A 173 -13.10 13.75 3.15
C ARG A 173 -14.60 13.58 2.94
N GLY A 174 -15.36 14.67 2.87
CA GLY A 174 -16.79 14.67 2.57
C GLY A 174 -17.10 14.05 1.21
N ILE A 175 -16.36 14.45 0.17
CA ILE A 175 -16.48 13.89 -1.17
C ILE A 175 -16.21 12.39 -1.16
N MET A 176 -15.12 11.96 -0.53
CA MET A 176 -14.74 10.54 -0.47
C MET A 176 -15.76 9.71 0.31
N ASN A 177 -16.28 10.22 1.40
CA ASN A 177 -17.35 9.54 2.17
C ASN A 177 -18.63 9.40 1.33
N ALA A 178 -18.97 10.43 0.54
CA ALA A 178 -20.11 10.39 -0.37
C ALA A 178 -19.91 9.43 -1.58
N LEU A 179 -18.67 9.08 -1.92
CA LEU A 179 -18.34 8.07 -2.94
C LEU A 179 -18.46 6.64 -2.41
N LYS A 180 -18.52 6.46 -1.09
CA LYS A 180 -18.65 5.17 -0.42
C LYS A 180 -17.65 4.13 -0.96
N PRO A 181 -16.33 4.35 -0.77
CA PRO A 181 -15.32 3.37 -1.19
C PRO A 181 -15.62 2.00 -0.57
N PRO A 182 -15.26 0.90 -1.22
CA PRO A 182 -15.46 -0.44 -0.69
C PRO A 182 -14.80 -0.58 0.68
N LYS A 183 -15.47 -1.28 1.61
CA LYS A 183 -14.92 -1.57 2.93
C LYS A 183 -13.64 -2.41 2.78
N GLY A 184 -12.64 -2.11 3.61
CA GLY A 184 -11.37 -2.83 3.60
C GLY A 184 -10.35 -2.30 2.59
N VAL A 185 -10.74 -1.39 1.69
CA VAL A 185 -9.81 -0.77 0.73
C VAL A 185 -9.58 0.69 1.09
N GLY A 186 -8.30 1.06 1.22
CA GLY A 186 -7.92 2.43 1.54
C GLY A 186 -7.67 3.29 0.31
N PHE A 187 -7.97 4.58 0.46
CA PHE A 187 -7.65 5.59 -0.55
C PHE A 187 -7.05 6.81 0.11
N VAL A 188 -6.07 7.41 -0.55
CA VAL A 188 -5.50 8.70 -0.16
C VAL A 188 -5.73 9.70 -1.28
N VAL A 189 -6.38 10.83 -0.97
CA VAL A 189 -6.55 11.93 -1.93
C VAL A 189 -5.21 12.65 -2.08
N ARG A 190 -4.76 12.79 -3.34
CA ARG A 190 -3.53 13.51 -3.71
C ARG A 190 -3.78 15.02 -3.75
N THR A 191 -2.71 15.81 -3.77
CA THR A 191 -2.77 17.26 -4.01
C THR A 191 -3.45 17.61 -5.33
N ALA A 192 -3.23 16.81 -6.39
CA ALA A 192 -3.93 16.98 -7.67
C ALA A 192 -5.46 16.76 -7.61
N GLY A 193 -5.97 16.22 -6.50
CA GLY A 193 -7.40 16.06 -6.25
C GLY A 193 -8.07 17.28 -5.62
N THR A 194 -7.30 18.31 -5.23
CA THR A 194 -7.82 19.59 -4.78
C THR A 194 -8.62 20.23 -5.94
N GLU A 195 -9.76 20.81 -5.66
CA GLU A 195 -10.64 21.46 -6.67
C GLU A 195 -11.26 20.51 -7.71
N ARG A 196 -11.17 19.19 -7.51
CA ARG A 196 -11.79 18.22 -8.42
C ARG A 196 -13.20 17.85 -7.98
N THR A 197 -14.00 17.57 -9.00
CA THR A 197 -15.40 17.18 -8.81
C THR A 197 -15.53 15.75 -8.27
N LYS A 198 -16.63 15.48 -7.59
CA LYS A 198 -16.98 14.11 -7.15
C LYS A 198 -16.98 13.11 -8.32
N SER A 199 -17.43 13.53 -9.52
CA SER A 199 -17.49 12.68 -10.71
C SER A 199 -16.09 12.29 -11.20
N GLU A 200 -15.13 13.20 -11.19
CA GLU A 200 -13.75 12.91 -11.59
C GLU A 200 -13.08 11.93 -10.60
N MET A 201 -13.26 12.15 -9.29
CA MET A 201 -12.75 11.24 -8.27
C MET A 201 -13.42 9.86 -8.36
N ALA A 202 -14.71 9.79 -8.69
CA ALA A 202 -15.43 8.53 -8.89
C ALA A 202 -14.84 7.71 -10.04
N ARG A 203 -14.50 8.36 -11.15
CA ARG A 203 -13.89 7.70 -12.32
C ARG A 203 -12.51 7.15 -11.99
N ASP A 204 -11.69 7.95 -11.29
CA ASP A 204 -10.35 7.54 -10.88
C ASP A 204 -10.41 6.35 -9.89
N MET A 205 -11.31 6.41 -8.91
CA MET A 205 -11.57 5.32 -7.97
C MET A 205 -12.00 4.04 -8.69
N ALA A 206 -12.93 4.13 -9.64
CA ALA A 206 -13.41 2.98 -10.40
C ALA A 206 -12.29 2.36 -11.26
N TYR A 207 -11.42 3.17 -11.84
CA TYR A 207 -10.24 2.70 -12.56
C TYR A 207 -9.28 1.93 -11.65
N LEU A 208 -8.92 2.52 -10.51
CA LEU A 208 -8.01 1.90 -9.54
C LEU A 208 -8.54 0.57 -8.98
N LEU A 209 -9.86 0.51 -8.71
CA LEU A 209 -10.49 -0.74 -8.26
C LEU A 209 -10.46 -1.83 -9.33
N ARG A 210 -10.68 -1.48 -10.61
CA ARG A 210 -10.55 -2.45 -11.71
C ARG A 210 -9.12 -2.95 -11.85
N LEU A 211 -8.15 -2.05 -11.76
CA LEU A 211 -6.73 -2.40 -11.82
C LEU A 211 -6.34 -3.35 -10.68
N TRP A 212 -6.76 -3.02 -9.45
CA TRP A 212 -6.52 -3.88 -8.29
C TRP A 212 -7.13 -5.27 -8.46
N LYS A 213 -8.38 -5.36 -8.91
CA LYS A 213 -9.02 -6.65 -9.21
C LYS A 213 -8.24 -7.47 -10.24
N SER A 214 -7.69 -6.83 -11.26
CA SER A 214 -6.85 -7.50 -12.26
C SER A 214 -5.54 -8.03 -11.68
N ILE A 215 -4.91 -7.27 -10.78
CA ILE A 215 -3.69 -7.69 -10.05
C ILE A 215 -4.01 -8.92 -9.21
N VAL A 216 -5.03 -8.85 -8.36
CA VAL A 216 -5.44 -9.97 -7.49
C VAL A 216 -5.79 -11.23 -8.30
N LYS A 217 -6.46 -11.07 -9.45
CA LYS A 217 -6.76 -12.21 -10.35
C LYS A 217 -5.50 -12.88 -10.88
N ARG A 218 -4.44 -12.14 -11.16
CA ARG A 218 -3.16 -12.69 -11.65
C ARG A 218 -2.31 -13.37 -10.57
N MET A 219 -2.63 -13.13 -9.30
CA MET A 219 -1.93 -13.75 -8.17
C MET A 219 -2.38 -15.21 -7.91
N ARG A 220 -3.56 -15.56 -8.39
CA ARG A 220 -4.12 -16.94 -8.35
C ARG A 220 -3.51 -17.81 -9.43
#